data_a350cec7aaaf1da4212b933a8caa629f
#
_entry.id   a350cec7aaaf1da4212b933a8caa629f
#
_cell.length_a   1.000
_cell.length_b   1.000
_cell.length_c   1.000
_cell.angle_alpha   90.00
_cell.angle_beta   90.00
_cell.angle_gamma   90.00
#
_symmetry.space_group_name_H-M   'P 1'
#
loop_
_entity.id
_entity.type
_entity.pdbx_description
1 polymer ?
#
loop_
_entity_poly.entity_id
_entity_poly.type
_entity_poly.pdbx_seq_one_letter_code
_entity_poly.pdbx_strand_id
1 'polypeptide(L)'
;MNGAALGLHSHRLGRITRPKSADTPLKNANMTQKHASLVLSGMQPTHSLHLGNYLGALRNWVKMQDQMPCLFCVVDMHAITQDVGYGHAQALMRQTREVTAAYIAAGVDPARSPVFNQSQVPEHAELAWIFNCVARLGWMDRMTQFKEKSGKHKERASVGLYTYPVLMAADILVYKATHVPVGEDQKQHLELARDIAAKFNNDYDAPGLFPLPEPVIAGTATRVMSLRDGTKKMSKSDESDMSRINLTDDADAIANKIRRARTDPNPLPASAKDLEGRPEAENLLNIYAALCDQTLDATIAQFAGQQFSTFKQALADLTVAKLEPINQRMRRLMADPAEIDRVLKDSASRA
;
A
#
# COMPACT_ATOMS: atom_id res chain seq x y z
N MET A 1 -47.12 -39.93 17.98
CA MET A 1 -48.42 -39.30 17.69
C MET A 1 -48.15 -37.99 16.95
N ASN A 2 -48.76 -37.88 15.80
CA ASN A 2 -48.88 -36.71 14.92
C ASN A 2 -47.62 -36.10 14.29
N GLY A 3 -47.29 -36.64 13.11
CA GLY A 3 -46.53 -35.97 12.08
C GLY A 3 -47.42 -34.99 11.31
N ALA A 4 -46.89 -33.84 11.00
CA ALA A 4 -47.44 -32.91 10.01
C ALA A 4 -46.50 -32.84 8.81
N ALA A 5 -46.91 -33.48 7.73
CA ALA A 5 -46.22 -33.41 6.43
C ALA A 5 -46.58 -32.08 5.74
N LEU A 6 -45.58 -31.27 5.43
CA LEU A 6 -45.71 -30.09 4.58
C LEU A 6 -45.74 -30.54 3.10
N GLY A 7 -46.92 -30.44 2.49
CA GLY A 7 -47.12 -30.71 1.08
C GLY A 7 -46.53 -29.63 0.20
N LEU A 8 -45.57 -30.01 -0.63
CA LEU A 8 -45.03 -29.19 -1.71
C LEU A 8 -46.01 -29.21 -2.89
N HIS A 9 -46.70 -28.10 -3.10
CA HIS A 9 -47.47 -27.87 -4.34
C HIS A 9 -46.53 -27.51 -5.49
N SER A 10 -46.42 -28.39 -6.46
CA SER A 10 -45.74 -28.14 -7.72
C SER A 10 -46.55 -27.17 -8.60
N HIS A 11 -46.22 -25.91 -8.61
CA HIS A 11 -46.72 -25.01 -9.66
C HIS A 11 -45.92 -25.20 -10.95
N ARG A 12 -46.62 -25.70 -11.99
CA ARG A 12 -46.09 -25.69 -13.37
C ARG A 12 -45.84 -24.26 -13.81
N LEU A 13 -44.57 -23.92 -14.02
CA LEU A 13 -44.16 -22.68 -14.68
C LEU A 13 -44.59 -22.72 -16.16
N GLY A 14 -45.57 -21.88 -16.52
CA GLY A 14 -45.96 -21.64 -17.89
C GLY A 14 -44.82 -21.07 -18.69
N ARG A 15 -44.63 -21.58 -19.92
CA ARG A 15 -43.67 -21.05 -20.90
C ARG A 15 -44.01 -19.59 -21.19
N ILE A 16 -43.19 -18.67 -20.72
CA ILE A 16 -43.24 -17.25 -21.17
C ILE A 16 -42.58 -17.19 -22.54
N THR A 17 -43.43 -17.03 -23.58
CA THR A 17 -42.95 -16.73 -24.95
C THR A 17 -42.47 -15.30 -24.96
N ARG A 18 -41.19 -15.10 -25.22
CA ARG A 18 -40.61 -13.75 -25.48
C ARG A 18 -41.24 -13.14 -26.74
N PRO A 19 -41.70 -11.88 -26.71
CA PRO A 19 -42.05 -11.17 -27.94
C PRO A 19 -40.79 -10.95 -28.76
N LYS A 20 -40.86 -11.19 -30.07
CA LYS A 20 -39.83 -10.82 -31.06
C LYS A 20 -39.70 -9.29 -31.05
N SER A 21 -38.64 -8.78 -30.46
CA SER A 21 -38.29 -7.37 -30.55
C SER A 21 -37.76 -7.08 -31.96
N ALA A 22 -38.35 -6.04 -32.58
CA ALA A 22 -37.92 -5.50 -33.85
C ALA A 22 -36.44 -5.12 -33.81
N ASP A 23 -35.70 -5.49 -34.85
CA ASP A 23 -34.32 -5.08 -35.09
C ASP A 23 -34.25 -3.55 -35.27
N THR A 24 -34.00 -2.85 -34.20
CA THR A 24 -33.48 -1.50 -34.22
C THR A 24 -31.95 -1.61 -34.20
N PRO A 25 -31.21 -1.11 -35.20
CA PRO A 25 -29.77 -1.16 -35.17
C PRO A 25 -29.27 -0.32 -33.98
N LEU A 26 -28.71 -0.99 -32.99
CA LEU A 26 -27.96 -0.36 -31.92
C LEU A 26 -26.83 0.45 -32.57
N LYS A 27 -26.99 1.78 -32.61
CA LYS A 27 -25.90 2.70 -32.89
C LYS A 27 -24.77 2.39 -31.92
N ASN A 28 -23.64 1.91 -32.44
CA ASN A 28 -22.38 1.79 -31.75
C ASN A 28 -21.97 3.16 -31.16
N ALA A 29 -22.45 3.50 -29.99
CA ALA A 29 -21.89 4.55 -29.18
C ALA A 29 -20.78 3.92 -28.33
N ASN A 30 -19.61 3.70 -28.92
CA ASN A 30 -18.36 3.54 -28.18
C ASN A 30 -18.05 4.87 -27.49
N MET A 31 -18.86 5.27 -26.53
CA MET A 31 -18.48 6.26 -25.54
C MET A 31 -17.84 5.52 -24.37
N THR A 32 -16.54 5.22 -24.49
CA THR A 32 -15.72 4.94 -23.30
C THR A 32 -15.86 6.15 -22.37
N GLN A 33 -16.56 5.96 -21.26
CA GLN A 33 -16.73 7.01 -20.27
C GLN A 33 -15.32 7.40 -19.79
N LYS A 34 -14.89 8.63 -20.08
CA LYS A 34 -13.58 9.12 -19.69
C LYS A 34 -13.64 9.48 -18.20
N HIS A 35 -13.02 8.67 -17.35
CA HIS A 35 -12.91 8.98 -15.92
C HIS A 35 -11.89 10.10 -15.69
N ALA A 36 -12.18 11.00 -14.75
CA ALA A 36 -11.20 11.98 -14.29
C ALA A 36 -10.00 11.28 -13.67
N SER A 37 -8.81 11.83 -13.87
CA SER A 37 -7.60 11.29 -13.25
C SER A 37 -7.70 11.37 -11.73
N LEU A 38 -7.57 10.23 -11.07
CA LEU A 38 -7.62 10.09 -9.61
C LEU A 38 -6.62 9.02 -9.19
N VAL A 39 -5.79 9.34 -8.21
CA VAL A 39 -4.87 8.39 -7.57
C VAL A 39 -5.51 7.84 -6.32
N LEU A 40 -5.47 6.52 -6.14
CA LEU A 40 -5.67 5.89 -4.85
C LEU A 40 -4.38 5.20 -4.42
N SER A 41 -3.98 5.44 -3.19
CA SER A 41 -2.91 4.67 -2.55
C SER A 41 -3.25 4.38 -1.10
N GLY A 42 -2.69 3.30 -0.57
CA GLY A 42 -2.96 2.89 0.79
C GLY A 42 -1.81 2.14 1.44
N MET A 43 -1.81 2.12 2.76
CA MET A 43 -0.83 1.38 3.54
C MET A 43 -1.49 0.72 4.75
N GLN A 44 -1.10 -0.54 4.99
CA GLN A 44 -1.60 -1.28 6.15
C GLN A 44 -1.04 -0.68 7.44
N PRO A 45 -1.89 -0.46 8.46
CA PRO A 45 -1.46 0.00 9.77
C PRO A 45 -0.90 -1.16 10.61
N THR A 46 0.17 -1.77 10.10
CA THR A 46 0.91 -2.85 10.76
C THR A 46 2.28 -2.34 11.14
N HIS A 47 2.63 -2.33 12.43
CA HIS A 47 3.90 -1.83 12.96
C HIS A 47 4.21 -0.37 12.53
N SER A 48 5.22 0.22 13.17
CA SER A 48 5.68 1.58 12.84
C SER A 48 6.24 1.67 11.41
N LEU A 49 6.00 2.79 10.75
CA LEU A 49 6.60 3.07 9.44
C LEU A 49 8.09 3.34 9.60
N HIS A 50 8.86 2.89 8.63
CA HIS A 50 10.31 3.04 8.61
C HIS A 50 10.79 3.83 7.40
N LEU A 51 12.08 4.16 7.36
CA LEU A 51 12.73 4.92 6.29
C LEU A 51 12.41 4.39 4.88
N GLY A 52 12.32 3.06 4.72
CA GLY A 52 11.92 2.45 3.43
C GLY A 52 10.49 2.80 3.02
N ASN A 53 9.56 2.95 3.95
CA ASN A 53 8.20 3.42 3.65
C ASN A 53 8.20 4.92 3.28
N TYR A 54 9.01 5.71 3.97
CA TYR A 54 9.15 7.14 3.67
C TYR A 54 9.73 7.38 2.27
N LEU A 55 10.90 6.81 1.98
CA LEU A 55 11.59 7.00 0.70
C LEU A 55 10.90 6.28 -0.47
N GLY A 56 10.27 5.13 -0.21
CA GLY A 56 9.63 4.32 -1.25
C GLY A 56 8.20 4.75 -1.58
N ALA A 57 7.48 5.36 -0.63
CA ALA A 57 6.07 5.70 -0.82
C ALA A 57 5.73 7.14 -0.41
N LEU A 58 5.84 7.49 0.88
CA LEU A 58 5.28 8.75 1.41
C LEU A 58 5.82 9.99 0.70
N ARG A 59 7.11 10.05 0.46
CA ARG A 59 7.74 11.18 -0.24
C ARG A 59 7.21 11.36 -1.67
N ASN A 60 6.93 10.25 -2.34
CA ASN A 60 6.34 10.26 -3.68
C ASN A 60 4.87 10.69 -3.64
N TRP A 61 4.11 10.28 -2.62
CA TRP A 61 2.73 10.71 -2.42
C TRP A 61 2.62 12.23 -2.21
N VAL A 62 3.55 12.80 -1.42
CA VAL A 62 3.63 14.26 -1.24
C VAL A 62 3.84 14.99 -2.56
N LYS A 63 4.73 14.48 -3.43
CA LYS A 63 4.93 15.04 -4.78
C LYS A 63 3.73 14.83 -5.69
N MET A 64 3.03 13.71 -5.55
CA MET A 64 1.91 13.31 -6.40
C MET A 64 0.66 14.15 -6.13
N GLN A 65 0.39 14.52 -4.87
CA GLN A 65 -0.74 15.37 -4.53
C GLN A 65 -0.65 16.79 -5.16
N ASP A 66 0.55 17.21 -5.59
CA ASP A 66 0.73 18.48 -6.31
C ASP A 66 0.41 18.36 -7.81
N GLN A 67 0.35 17.15 -8.34
CA GLN A 67 0.18 16.86 -9.76
C GLN A 67 -1.24 16.45 -10.12
N MET A 68 -1.94 15.74 -9.23
CA MET A 68 -3.29 15.22 -9.48
C MET A 68 -4.07 14.96 -8.19
N PRO A 69 -5.40 14.88 -8.25
CA PRO A 69 -6.22 14.48 -7.10
C PRO A 69 -5.78 13.11 -6.55
N CYS A 70 -5.63 13.02 -5.23
CA CYS A 70 -5.21 11.81 -4.54
C CYS A 70 -6.15 11.48 -3.37
N LEU A 71 -6.34 10.18 -3.14
CA LEU A 71 -6.95 9.60 -1.96
C LEU A 71 -5.91 8.71 -1.27
N PHE A 72 -5.72 8.89 0.03
CA PHE A 72 -4.78 8.10 0.81
C PHE A 72 -5.52 7.32 1.90
N CYS A 73 -5.57 6.01 1.75
CA CYS A 73 -6.31 5.12 2.64
C CYS A 73 -5.37 4.41 3.63
N VAL A 74 -5.72 4.43 4.91
CA VAL A 74 -5.14 3.53 5.90
C VAL A 74 -5.98 2.25 5.88
N VAL A 75 -5.43 1.17 5.31
CA VAL A 75 -6.19 -0.03 4.99
C VAL A 75 -6.24 -1.01 6.16
N ASP A 76 -7.01 -0.64 7.18
CA ASP A 76 -7.17 -1.38 8.44
C ASP A 76 -7.90 -2.72 8.27
N MET A 77 -8.82 -2.85 7.31
CA MET A 77 -9.47 -4.12 7.00
C MET A 77 -8.50 -5.13 6.34
N HIS A 78 -7.51 -4.66 5.58
CA HIS A 78 -6.45 -5.54 5.11
C HIS A 78 -5.54 -6.02 6.24
N ALA A 79 -5.32 -5.21 7.27
CA ALA A 79 -4.48 -5.58 8.39
C ALA A 79 -5.03 -6.77 9.18
N ILE A 80 -6.36 -6.89 9.33
CA ILE A 80 -6.99 -8.00 10.06
C ILE A 80 -6.93 -9.35 9.34
N THR A 81 -6.50 -9.39 8.07
CA THR A 81 -6.40 -10.67 7.33
C THR A 81 -5.27 -11.57 7.84
N GLN A 82 -4.29 -11.02 8.54
CA GLN A 82 -3.08 -11.72 8.96
C GLN A 82 -3.03 -11.98 10.47
N ASP A 83 -3.70 -11.16 11.27
CA ASP A 83 -3.61 -11.23 12.72
C ASP A 83 -4.92 -10.78 13.39
N VAL A 84 -5.68 -11.75 13.86
CA VAL A 84 -6.99 -11.59 14.52
C VAL A 84 -6.95 -12.16 15.93
N GLY A 85 -6.04 -11.67 16.79
CA GLY A 85 -5.94 -12.09 18.19
C GLY A 85 -6.64 -11.16 19.17
N TYR A 86 -6.93 -11.68 20.38
CA TYR A 86 -7.47 -10.89 21.48
C TYR A 86 -6.49 -9.78 21.87
N GLY A 87 -6.96 -8.53 21.97
CA GLY A 87 -6.13 -7.35 22.24
C GLY A 87 -5.64 -6.61 20.99
N HIS A 88 -5.77 -7.18 19.80
CA HIS A 88 -5.29 -6.58 18.56
C HIS A 88 -6.13 -5.37 18.11
N ALA A 89 -7.39 -5.26 18.52
CA ALA A 89 -8.23 -4.11 18.15
C ALA A 89 -7.65 -2.78 18.67
N GLN A 90 -7.18 -2.74 19.93
CA GLN A 90 -6.55 -1.53 20.48
C GLN A 90 -5.21 -1.22 19.82
N ALA A 91 -4.42 -2.25 19.49
CA ALA A 91 -3.18 -2.09 18.75
C ALA A 91 -3.45 -1.56 17.34
N LEU A 92 -4.44 -2.10 16.66
CA LEU A 92 -4.86 -1.66 15.31
C LEU A 92 -5.30 -0.19 15.32
N MET A 93 -6.13 0.22 16.29
CA MET A 93 -6.54 1.63 16.44
C MET A 93 -5.34 2.56 16.63
N ARG A 94 -4.40 2.20 17.51
CA ARG A 94 -3.19 2.98 17.74
C ARG A 94 -2.33 3.06 16.49
N GLN A 95 -2.13 1.95 15.80
CA GLN A 95 -1.35 1.87 14.57
C GLN A 95 -2.00 2.63 13.42
N THR A 96 -3.34 2.62 13.31
CA THR A 96 -4.09 3.44 12.34
C THR A 96 -3.80 4.93 12.57
N ARG A 97 -3.86 5.39 13.82
CA ARG A 97 -3.52 6.78 14.17
C ARG A 97 -2.05 7.10 13.88
N GLU A 98 -1.13 6.19 14.22
CA GLU A 98 0.31 6.37 13.97
C GLU A 98 0.62 6.48 12.46
N VAL A 99 0.05 5.62 11.63
CA VAL A 99 0.20 5.68 10.17
C VAL A 99 -0.40 6.96 9.60
N THR A 100 -1.57 7.39 10.09
CA THR A 100 -2.19 8.67 9.71
C THR A 100 -1.30 9.85 10.10
N ALA A 101 -0.78 9.84 11.33
CA ALA A 101 0.15 10.87 11.79
C ALA A 101 1.42 10.92 10.93
N ALA A 102 1.94 9.76 10.49
CA ALA A 102 3.09 9.68 9.61
C ALA A 102 2.80 10.28 8.22
N TYR A 103 1.61 10.04 7.65
CA TYR A 103 1.21 10.65 6.36
C TYR A 103 1.23 12.18 6.47
N ILE A 104 0.53 12.71 7.47
CA ILE A 104 0.42 14.16 7.69
C ILE A 104 1.80 14.76 8.01
N ALA A 105 2.60 14.08 8.85
CA ALA A 105 3.92 14.54 9.22
C ALA A 105 4.91 14.56 8.05
N ALA A 106 4.81 13.58 7.15
CA ALA A 106 5.61 13.50 5.93
C ALA A 106 5.23 14.58 4.88
N GLY A 107 4.08 15.26 5.05
CA GLY A 107 3.66 16.35 4.17
C GLY A 107 2.40 16.09 3.33
N VAL A 108 1.71 14.97 3.56
CA VAL A 108 0.37 14.78 2.98
C VAL A 108 -0.58 15.80 3.62
N ASP A 109 -1.29 16.56 2.80
CA ASP A 109 -2.26 17.55 3.24
C ASP A 109 -3.69 16.98 3.18
N PRO A 110 -4.33 16.66 4.33
CA PRO A 110 -5.67 16.11 4.34
C PRO A 110 -6.74 17.07 3.78
N ALA A 111 -6.49 18.37 3.75
CA ALA A 111 -7.44 19.33 3.17
C ALA A 111 -7.51 19.20 1.64
N ARG A 112 -6.40 18.85 1.00
CA ARG A 112 -6.29 18.65 -0.45
C ARG A 112 -6.55 17.21 -0.86
N SER A 113 -5.95 16.28 -0.14
CA SER A 113 -5.97 14.84 -0.42
C SER A 113 -6.54 14.12 0.79
N PRO A 114 -7.79 13.66 0.76
CA PRO A 114 -8.39 12.95 1.88
C PRO A 114 -7.50 11.82 2.41
N VAL A 115 -7.32 11.79 3.74
CA VAL A 115 -6.61 10.73 4.46
C VAL A 115 -7.61 10.06 5.39
N PHE A 116 -8.04 8.85 5.07
CA PHE A 116 -9.09 8.14 5.80
C PHE A 116 -8.71 6.69 6.07
N ASN A 117 -9.36 6.06 7.03
CA ASN A 117 -9.22 4.62 7.21
C ASN A 117 -10.36 3.86 6.52
N GLN A 118 -10.02 2.73 5.97
CA GLN A 118 -10.87 1.90 5.10
C GLN A 118 -12.19 1.52 5.77
N SER A 119 -12.16 1.14 7.06
CA SER A 119 -13.34 0.71 7.80
C SER A 119 -14.38 1.80 8.07
N GLN A 120 -14.02 3.10 7.88
CA GLN A 120 -14.97 4.21 8.00
C GLN A 120 -15.78 4.48 6.72
N VAL A 121 -15.46 3.76 5.64
CA VAL A 121 -16.18 3.82 4.35
C VAL A 121 -16.71 2.41 4.07
N PRO A 122 -17.92 2.05 4.54
CA PRO A 122 -18.45 0.68 4.44
C PRO A 122 -18.60 0.16 3.02
N GLU A 123 -18.69 1.05 2.04
CA GLU A 123 -18.79 0.76 0.61
C GLU A 123 -17.61 -0.09 0.10
N HIS A 124 -16.46 -0.04 0.73
CA HIS A 124 -15.34 -0.93 0.44
C HIS A 124 -15.73 -2.41 0.63
N ALA A 125 -16.36 -2.74 1.77
CA ALA A 125 -16.80 -4.10 2.07
C ALA A 125 -18.01 -4.51 1.23
N GLU A 126 -18.94 -3.60 0.98
CA GLU A 126 -20.13 -3.83 0.17
C GLU A 126 -19.74 -4.15 -1.28
N LEU A 127 -18.87 -3.33 -1.87
CA LEU A 127 -18.39 -3.57 -3.23
C LEU A 127 -17.51 -4.82 -3.31
N ALA A 128 -16.71 -5.10 -2.27
CA ALA A 128 -15.92 -6.33 -2.20
C ALA A 128 -16.81 -7.57 -2.21
N TRP A 129 -17.97 -7.55 -1.53
CA TRP A 129 -18.93 -8.65 -1.60
C TRP A 129 -19.46 -8.83 -3.04
N ILE A 130 -19.87 -7.76 -3.70
CA ILE A 130 -20.33 -7.79 -5.08
C ILE A 130 -19.23 -8.37 -6.00
N PHE A 131 -17.99 -7.92 -5.83
CA PHE A 131 -16.86 -8.39 -6.64
C PHE A 131 -16.47 -9.84 -6.34
N ASN A 132 -16.69 -10.35 -5.12
CA ASN A 132 -16.54 -11.77 -4.84
C ASN A 132 -17.52 -12.64 -5.66
N CYS A 133 -18.68 -12.08 -6.04
CA CYS A 133 -19.65 -12.76 -6.91
C CYS A 133 -19.27 -12.65 -8.42
N VAL A 134 -18.33 -11.78 -8.78
CA VAL A 134 -17.83 -11.57 -10.15
C VAL A 134 -16.50 -12.28 -10.39
N ALA A 135 -15.59 -12.21 -9.43
CA ALA A 135 -14.26 -12.80 -9.50
C ALA A 135 -14.34 -14.34 -9.62
N ARG A 136 -13.34 -14.94 -10.28
CA ARG A 136 -13.27 -16.38 -10.49
C ARG A 136 -12.26 -17.02 -9.53
N LEU A 137 -12.57 -18.18 -8.98
CA LEU A 137 -11.65 -18.94 -8.14
C LEU A 137 -10.29 -19.16 -8.80
N GLY A 138 -10.27 -19.50 -10.09
CA GLY A 138 -9.02 -19.70 -10.83
C GLY A 138 -8.15 -18.43 -10.97
N TRP A 139 -8.72 -17.22 -10.80
CA TRP A 139 -7.94 -15.99 -10.71
C TRP A 139 -7.27 -15.88 -9.35
N MET A 140 -8.01 -16.22 -8.27
CA MET A 140 -7.53 -16.20 -6.90
C MET A 140 -6.42 -17.25 -6.69
N ASP A 141 -6.57 -18.45 -7.25
CA ASP A 141 -5.58 -19.53 -7.15
C ASP A 141 -4.21 -19.18 -7.77
N ARG A 142 -4.18 -18.23 -8.70
CA ARG A 142 -2.95 -17.73 -9.32
C ARG A 142 -2.22 -16.70 -8.47
N MET A 143 -2.87 -16.12 -7.45
CA MET A 143 -2.27 -15.10 -6.58
C MET A 143 -1.09 -15.68 -5.78
N THR A 144 0.11 -15.18 -6.04
CA THR A 144 1.34 -15.67 -5.40
C THR A 144 1.40 -15.35 -3.92
N GLN A 145 0.92 -14.18 -3.52
CA GLN A 145 0.98 -13.73 -2.13
C GLN A 145 0.15 -14.58 -1.16
N PHE A 146 -0.95 -15.18 -1.60
CA PHE A 146 -1.68 -16.15 -0.76
C PHE A 146 -0.78 -17.33 -0.41
N LYS A 147 -0.04 -17.86 -1.41
CA LYS A 147 0.87 -18.99 -1.24
C LYS A 147 2.01 -18.66 -0.28
N GLU A 148 2.55 -17.45 -0.38
CA GLU A 148 3.64 -16.96 0.48
C GLU A 148 3.18 -16.74 1.92
N LYS A 149 2.03 -16.06 2.12
CA LYS A 149 1.54 -15.69 3.45
C LYS A 149 0.87 -16.84 4.21
N SER A 150 0.20 -17.78 3.52
CA SER A 150 -0.38 -18.96 4.17
C SER A 150 0.66 -19.97 4.65
N GLY A 151 1.88 -19.90 4.13
CA GLY A 151 2.98 -20.78 4.53
C GLY A 151 2.67 -22.27 4.34
N LYS A 152 3.15 -23.10 5.28
CA LYS A 152 2.95 -24.56 5.26
C LYS A 152 1.57 -25.00 5.75
N HIS A 153 0.83 -24.13 6.43
CA HIS A 153 -0.45 -24.41 7.10
C HIS A 153 -1.61 -23.68 6.43
N LYS A 154 -1.82 -23.97 5.14
CA LYS A 154 -2.89 -23.34 4.34
C LYS A 154 -4.29 -23.54 4.94
N GLU A 155 -4.52 -24.67 5.64
CA GLU A 155 -5.76 -25.01 6.30
C GLU A 155 -6.11 -24.06 7.47
N ARG A 156 -5.14 -23.31 7.97
CA ARG A 156 -5.32 -22.28 9.02
C ARG A 156 -5.49 -20.87 8.48
N ALA A 157 -5.25 -20.67 7.18
CA ALA A 157 -5.41 -19.37 6.56
C ALA A 157 -6.88 -18.95 6.58
N SER A 158 -7.14 -17.69 6.92
CA SER A 158 -8.49 -17.15 6.88
C SER A 158 -9.00 -17.01 5.45
N VAL A 159 -10.32 -17.07 5.27
CA VAL A 159 -10.95 -16.76 3.97
C VAL A 159 -10.60 -15.34 3.54
N GLY A 160 -10.51 -14.40 4.49
CA GLY A 160 -10.07 -13.03 4.21
C GLY A 160 -8.68 -12.96 3.59
N LEU A 161 -7.74 -13.81 4.02
CA LEU A 161 -6.41 -13.87 3.40
C LEU A 161 -6.46 -14.41 1.96
N TYR A 162 -7.45 -15.23 1.61
CA TYR A 162 -7.65 -15.69 0.24
C TYR A 162 -8.33 -14.64 -0.63
N THR A 163 -9.30 -13.89 -0.09
CA THR A 163 -10.14 -12.95 -0.85
C THR A 163 -9.69 -11.49 -0.76
N TYR A 164 -8.65 -11.14 0.04
CA TYR A 164 -8.22 -9.73 0.15
C TYR A 164 -7.84 -9.07 -1.19
N PRO A 165 -7.39 -9.76 -2.25
CA PRO A 165 -7.16 -9.12 -3.53
C PRO A 165 -8.44 -8.58 -4.17
N VAL A 166 -9.59 -9.20 -3.86
CA VAL A 166 -10.91 -8.70 -4.28
C VAL A 166 -11.29 -7.44 -3.49
N LEU A 167 -11.00 -7.41 -2.18
CA LEU A 167 -11.16 -6.19 -1.39
C LEU A 167 -10.28 -5.07 -1.91
N MET A 168 -9.02 -5.34 -2.30
CA MET A 168 -8.15 -4.33 -2.91
C MET A 168 -8.72 -3.82 -4.24
N ALA A 169 -9.32 -4.67 -5.05
CA ALA A 169 -10.03 -4.23 -6.26
C ALA A 169 -11.21 -3.31 -5.92
N ALA A 170 -11.97 -3.63 -4.87
CA ALA A 170 -13.06 -2.79 -4.38
C ALA A 170 -12.55 -1.44 -3.88
N ASP A 171 -11.44 -1.40 -3.13
CA ASP A 171 -10.82 -0.17 -2.66
C ASP A 171 -10.53 0.80 -3.81
N ILE A 172 -10.01 0.27 -4.91
CA ILE A 172 -9.62 1.06 -6.08
C ILE A 172 -10.86 1.52 -6.87
N LEU A 173 -11.79 0.61 -7.08
CA LEU A 173 -12.88 0.81 -8.03
C LEU A 173 -14.08 1.55 -7.43
N VAL A 174 -14.26 1.53 -6.10
CA VAL A 174 -15.34 2.29 -5.44
C VAL A 174 -15.21 3.79 -5.72
N TYR A 175 -13.99 4.29 -5.79
CA TYR A 175 -13.67 5.69 -6.15
C TYR A 175 -13.48 5.93 -7.63
N LYS A 176 -13.57 4.88 -8.45
CA LYS A 176 -13.22 4.94 -9.89
C LYS A 176 -11.80 5.46 -10.10
N ALA A 177 -10.87 5.10 -9.20
CA ALA A 177 -9.48 5.52 -9.30
C ALA A 177 -8.86 4.99 -10.59
N THR A 178 -8.19 5.90 -11.32
CA THR A 178 -7.57 5.60 -12.60
C THR A 178 -6.09 5.27 -12.49
N HIS A 179 -5.46 5.63 -11.37
CA HIS A 179 -4.03 5.46 -11.14
C HIS A 179 -3.76 4.91 -9.74
N VAL A 180 -2.89 3.91 -9.66
CA VAL A 180 -2.52 3.27 -8.39
C VAL A 180 -0.99 3.17 -8.31
N PRO A 181 -0.33 3.86 -7.35
CA PRO A 181 1.09 3.68 -7.10
C PRO A 181 1.34 2.30 -6.51
N VAL A 182 1.97 1.42 -7.29
CA VAL A 182 2.26 0.04 -6.87
C VAL A 182 3.73 -0.28 -7.00
N GLY A 183 4.25 -1.06 -6.05
CA GLY A 183 5.52 -1.76 -6.21
C GLY A 183 5.37 -2.96 -7.14
N GLU A 184 6.50 -3.55 -7.55
CA GLU A 184 6.51 -4.74 -8.41
C GLU A 184 5.67 -5.89 -7.85
N ASP A 185 5.70 -6.08 -6.52
CA ASP A 185 4.98 -7.13 -5.80
C ASP A 185 3.45 -6.96 -5.82
N GLN A 186 2.95 -5.77 -6.15
CA GLN A 186 1.51 -5.46 -6.20
C GLN A 186 0.94 -5.42 -7.62
N LYS A 187 1.76 -5.56 -8.66
CA LYS A 187 1.30 -5.54 -10.05
C LYS A 187 0.21 -6.57 -10.33
N GLN A 188 0.38 -7.78 -9.82
CA GLN A 188 -0.58 -8.88 -10.01
C GLN A 188 -1.96 -8.55 -9.41
N HIS A 189 -2.01 -7.85 -8.27
CA HIS A 189 -3.28 -7.42 -7.67
C HIS A 189 -3.96 -6.33 -8.51
N LEU A 190 -3.19 -5.42 -9.09
CA LEU A 190 -3.75 -4.40 -9.97
C LEU A 190 -4.29 -5.01 -11.27
N GLU A 191 -3.62 -6.02 -11.83
CA GLU A 191 -4.12 -6.80 -12.96
C GLU A 191 -5.46 -7.46 -12.63
N LEU A 192 -5.57 -8.07 -11.43
CA LEU A 192 -6.83 -8.64 -10.97
C LEU A 192 -7.94 -7.58 -10.86
N ALA A 193 -7.63 -6.39 -10.35
CA ALA A 193 -8.61 -5.29 -10.28
C ALA A 193 -9.10 -4.88 -11.68
N ARG A 194 -8.21 -4.85 -12.68
CA ARG A 194 -8.56 -4.61 -14.07
C ARG A 194 -9.45 -5.71 -14.66
N ASP A 195 -9.12 -6.98 -14.38
CA ASP A 195 -9.91 -8.13 -14.82
C ASP A 195 -11.33 -8.11 -14.22
N ILE A 196 -11.45 -7.78 -12.93
CA ILE A 196 -12.73 -7.64 -12.24
C ILE A 196 -13.54 -6.49 -12.84
N ALA A 197 -12.91 -5.31 -13.06
CA ALA A 197 -13.56 -4.16 -13.65
C ALA A 197 -14.07 -4.46 -15.08
N ALA A 198 -13.24 -5.06 -15.92
CA ALA A 198 -13.59 -5.43 -17.28
C ALA A 198 -14.74 -6.46 -17.30
N LYS A 199 -14.64 -7.48 -16.46
CA LYS A 199 -15.70 -8.51 -16.35
C LYS A 199 -17.01 -7.91 -15.85
N PHE A 200 -16.98 -7.08 -14.80
CA PHE A 200 -18.16 -6.42 -14.28
C PHE A 200 -18.84 -5.56 -15.35
N ASN A 201 -18.07 -4.69 -16.00
CA ASN A 201 -18.58 -3.80 -17.05
C ASN A 201 -19.28 -4.59 -18.18
N ASN A 202 -18.74 -5.76 -18.52
CA ASN A 202 -19.32 -6.63 -19.55
C ASN A 202 -20.55 -7.40 -19.04
N ASP A 203 -20.46 -8.06 -17.88
CA ASP A 203 -21.51 -8.96 -17.38
C ASP A 203 -22.79 -8.21 -17.00
N TYR A 204 -22.67 -6.96 -16.59
CA TYR A 204 -23.78 -6.10 -16.17
C TYR A 204 -24.22 -5.09 -17.24
N ASP A 205 -23.69 -5.22 -18.47
CA ASP A 205 -23.97 -4.30 -19.59
C ASP A 205 -23.80 -2.82 -19.20
N ALA A 206 -22.70 -2.54 -18.48
CA ALA A 206 -22.36 -1.24 -17.92
C ALA A 206 -20.98 -0.77 -18.45
N PRO A 207 -20.85 -0.54 -19.78
CA PRO A 207 -19.57 -0.24 -20.41
C PRO A 207 -18.95 1.03 -19.81
N GLY A 208 -17.74 0.90 -19.26
CA GLY A 208 -17.00 2.01 -18.67
C GLY A 208 -17.51 2.47 -17.30
N LEU A 209 -18.34 1.72 -16.59
CA LEU A 209 -18.74 2.04 -15.21
C LEU A 209 -17.52 2.10 -14.29
N PHE A 210 -16.66 1.08 -14.38
CA PHE A 210 -15.38 1.07 -13.71
C PHE A 210 -14.24 1.31 -14.70
N PRO A 211 -13.26 2.17 -14.37
CA PRO A 211 -12.05 2.33 -15.16
C PRO A 211 -11.19 1.07 -15.07
N LEU A 212 -10.26 0.93 -16.00
CA LEU A 212 -9.16 -0.03 -15.89
C LEU A 212 -7.95 0.70 -15.26
N PRO A 213 -7.73 0.59 -13.96
CA PRO A 213 -6.71 1.39 -13.28
C PRO A 213 -5.31 1.06 -13.80
N GLU A 214 -4.46 2.10 -13.91
CA GLU A 214 -3.10 1.98 -14.40
C GLU A 214 -2.08 2.09 -13.26
N PRO A 215 -0.98 1.31 -13.33
CA PRO A 215 0.09 1.45 -12.36
C PRO A 215 0.80 2.79 -12.54
N VAL A 216 0.96 3.54 -11.46
CA VAL A 216 1.89 4.66 -11.45
C VAL A 216 3.23 4.15 -10.93
N ILE A 217 4.23 4.16 -11.80
CA ILE A 217 5.60 3.96 -11.37
C ILE A 217 6.05 5.32 -10.81
N ALA A 218 5.83 5.53 -9.52
CA ALA A 218 6.27 6.72 -8.82
C ALA A 218 7.80 6.74 -8.79
N GLY A 219 8.43 7.40 -9.75
CA GLY A 219 9.88 7.63 -9.80
C GLY A 219 10.75 6.39 -9.54
N THR A 220 12.04 6.55 -9.39
CA THR A 220 12.91 5.51 -8.81
C THR A 220 12.60 5.38 -7.32
N ALA A 221 11.61 4.53 -6.99
CA ALA A 221 11.34 4.17 -5.61
C ALA A 221 12.61 3.54 -5.04
N THR A 222 13.29 4.26 -4.17
CA THR A 222 14.53 3.77 -3.57
C THR A 222 14.21 2.53 -2.74
N ARG A 223 14.67 1.38 -3.20
CA ARG A 223 14.55 0.13 -2.45
C ARG A 223 15.55 0.17 -1.30
N VAL A 224 15.06 0.50 -0.12
CA VAL A 224 15.89 0.52 1.08
C VAL A 224 16.02 -0.89 1.63
N MET A 225 17.26 -1.33 1.86
CA MET A 225 17.57 -2.65 2.39
C MET A 225 17.82 -2.56 3.91
N SER A 226 17.81 -3.72 4.59
CA SER A 226 18.10 -3.82 6.02
C SER A 226 19.48 -3.26 6.36
N LEU A 227 19.60 -2.56 7.49
CA LEU A 227 20.89 -2.09 8.00
C LEU A 227 21.77 -3.24 8.51
N ARG A 228 21.23 -4.44 8.68
CA ARG A 228 21.94 -5.65 9.16
C ARG A 228 22.26 -6.63 8.06
N ASP A 229 21.59 -6.51 6.90
CA ASP A 229 21.75 -7.41 5.75
C ASP A 229 21.34 -6.66 4.48
N GLY A 230 22.31 -6.17 3.73
CA GLY A 230 22.10 -5.40 2.50
C GLY A 230 21.41 -6.18 1.37
N THR A 231 21.25 -7.48 1.51
CA THR A 231 20.53 -8.32 0.53
C THR A 231 19.03 -8.44 0.81
N LYS A 232 18.59 -8.11 2.03
CA LYS A 232 17.18 -8.19 2.45
C LYS A 232 16.52 -6.82 2.48
N LYS A 233 15.31 -6.71 1.93
CA LYS A 233 14.52 -5.48 2.02
C LYS A 233 14.27 -5.09 3.49
N MET A 234 14.42 -3.81 3.83
CA MET A 234 14.03 -3.28 5.14
C MET A 234 12.56 -3.61 5.41
N SER A 235 12.29 -4.25 6.54
CA SER A 235 10.98 -4.82 6.86
C SER A 235 10.51 -4.42 8.25
N LYS A 236 9.20 -4.16 8.37
CA LYS A 236 8.52 -3.91 9.65
C LYS A 236 8.52 -5.15 10.56
N SER A 237 8.54 -6.35 9.98
CA SER A 237 8.44 -7.64 10.67
C SER A 237 9.79 -8.26 11.04
N ASP A 238 10.93 -7.57 10.78
CA ASP A 238 12.24 -8.05 11.22
C ASP A 238 12.30 -8.05 12.77
N GLU A 239 12.78 -9.13 13.36
CA GLU A 239 12.87 -9.26 14.82
C GLU A 239 13.81 -8.20 15.42
N SER A 240 14.86 -7.83 14.70
CA SER A 240 15.84 -6.84 15.14
C SER A 240 15.40 -5.43 14.77
N ASP A 241 15.13 -4.59 15.78
CA ASP A 241 14.87 -3.17 15.55
C ASP A 241 16.09 -2.43 14.94
N MET A 242 17.30 -2.97 15.13
CA MET A 242 18.53 -2.45 14.51
C MET A 242 18.60 -2.66 12.99
N SER A 243 17.67 -3.40 12.40
CA SER A 243 17.61 -3.64 10.95
C SER A 243 16.99 -2.47 10.17
N ARG A 244 16.29 -1.56 10.86
CA ARG A 244 15.52 -0.47 10.26
C ARG A 244 15.61 0.83 11.05
N ILE A 245 15.34 1.93 10.39
CA ILE A 245 15.14 3.24 11.01
C ILE A 245 13.63 3.51 10.98
N ASN A 246 12.99 3.56 12.16
CA ASN A 246 11.58 3.87 12.27
C ASN A 246 11.37 5.39 12.18
N LEU A 247 10.23 5.84 11.67
CA LEU A 247 9.88 7.28 11.65
C LEU A 247 9.64 7.82 13.06
N THR A 248 9.51 6.93 14.05
CA THR A 248 9.38 7.26 15.48
C THR A 248 10.70 7.32 16.22
N ASP A 249 11.82 6.91 15.60
CA ASP A 249 13.14 6.95 16.21
C ASP A 249 13.59 8.40 16.45
N ASP A 250 14.16 8.68 17.59
CA ASP A 250 14.80 9.97 17.88
C ASP A 250 16.21 10.08 17.24
N ALA A 251 16.80 11.24 17.35
CA ALA A 251 18.12 11.52 16.77
C ALA A 251 19.19 10.54 17.23
N ASP A 252 19.21 10.21 18.52
CA ASP A 252 20.21 9.30 19.11
C ASP A 252 20.01 7.86 18.61
N ALA A 253 18.76 7.41 18.53
CA ALA A 253 18.43 6.09 17.99
C ALA A 253 18.82 5.99 16.51
N ILE A 254 18.50 6.98 15.67
CA ILE A 254 18.88 7.04 14.26
C ILE A 254 20.41 6.98 14.12
N ALA A 255 21.13 7.84 14.83
CA ALA A 255 22.59 7.89 14.77
C ALA A 255 23.23 6.55 15.22
N ASN A 256 22.71 5.96 16.30
CA ASN A 256 23.18 4.66 16.78
C ASN A 256 22.93 3.52 15.78
N LYS A 257 21.73 3.46 15.17
CA LYS A 257 21.37 2.45 14.16
C LYS A 257 22.28 2.55 12.94
N ILE A 258 22.53 3.76 12.43
CA ILE A 258 23.43 3.99 11.27
C ILE A 258 24.88 3.63 11.65
N ARG A 259 25.36 4.05 12.81
CA ARG A 259 26.72 3.70 13.27
C ARG A 259 26.93 2.19 13.32
N ARG A 260 25.93 1.45 13.79
CA ARG A 260 25.95 -0.02 13.90
C ARG A 260 25.50 -0.76 12.64
N ALA A 261 25.11 -0.06 11.57
CA ALA A 261 24.79 -0.70 10.29
C ALA A 261 25.97 -1.55 9.82
N ARG A 262 25.67 -2.70 9.24
CA ARG A 262 26.69 -3.61 8.71
C ARG A 262 27.40 -2.95 7.52
N THR A 263 28.71 -3.16 7.42
CA THR A 263 29.56 -2.73 6.31
C THR A 263 30.68 -3.74 6.10
N ASP A 264 31.27 -3.74 4.91
CA ASP A 264 32.48 -4.47 4.61
C ASP A 264 33.74 -3.68 5.07
N PRO A 265 34.93 -4.29 5.12
CA PRO A 265 36.16 -3.66 5.62
C PRO A 265 36.83 -2.68 4.62
N ASN A 266 36.38 -2.63 3.38
CA ASN A 266 37.04 -1.84 2.35
C ASN A 266 36.58 -0.37 2.40
N PRO A 267 37.37 0.61 1.92
CA PRO A 267 36.91 1.95 1.70
C PRO A 267 35.69 2.02 0.77
N LEU A 268 34.99 3.14 0.78
CA LEU A 268 33.87 3.38 -0.14
C LEU A 268 34.34 3.31 -1.59
N PRO A 269 33.51 2.77 -2.50
CA PRO A 269 33.86 2.58 -3.91
C PRO A 269 34.11 3.91 -4.60
N ALA A 270 34.94 3.89 -5.66
CA ALA A 270 35.18 5.02 -6.52
C ALA A 270 34.25 5.04 -7.76
N SER A 271 33.60 3.90 -8.06
CA SER A 271 32.65 3.78 -9.16
C SER A 271 31.50 2.83 -8.82
N ALA A 272 30.39 2.91 -9.57
CA ALA A 272 29.26 1.99 -9.39
C ALA A 272 29.63 0.51 -9.66
N LYS A 273 30.64 0.25 -10.48
CA LYS A 273 31.13 -1.13 -10.73
C LYS A 273 31.75 -1.74 -9.48
N ASP A 274 32.36 -0.94 -8.63
CA ASP A 274 33.02 -1.42 -7.40
C ASP A 274 32.00 -1.77 -6.29
N LEU A 275 30.70 -1.57 -6.54
CA LEU A 275 29.60 -2.02 -5.65
C LEU A 275 29.22 -3.49 -5.85
N GLU A 276 29.68 -4.12 -6.92
CA GLU A 276 29.40 -5.54 -7.14
C GLU A 276 29.88 -6.38 -5.95
N GLY A 277 28.99 -7.18 -5.37
CA GLY A 277 29.26 -7.98 -4.16
C GLY A 277 29.33 -7.19 -2.84
N ARG A 278 28.97 -5.89 -2.83
CA ARG A 278 29.00 -5.03 -1.65
C ARG A 278 27.61 -4.45 -1.32
N PRO A 279 26.59 -5.29 -1.04
CA PRO A 279 25.21 -4.86 -0.89
C PRO A 279 24.98 -3.87 0.28
N GLU A 280 25.77 -3.96 1.35
CA GLU A 280 25.69 -3.02 2.47
C GLU A 280 26.20 -1.62 2.09
N ALA A 281 27.28 -1.55 1.34
CA ALA A 281 27.80 -0.26 0.82
C ALA A 281 26.78 0.37 -0.13
N GLU A 282 26.26 -0.41 -1.08
CA GLU A 282 25.24 0.02 -2.03
C GLU A 282 24.00 0.54 -1.32
N ASN A 283 23.49 -0.19 -0.31
CA ASN A 283 22.32 0.23 0.46
C ASN A 283 22.53 1.60 1.14
N LEU A 284 23.64 1.78 1.86
CA LEU A 284 23.87 3.02 2.59
C LEU A 284 24.09 4.21 1.66
N LEU A 285 24.77 4.02 0.52
CA LEU A 285 24.94 5.04 -0.51
C LEU A 285 23.62 5.39 -1.18
N ASN A 286 22.76 4.41 -1.48
CA ASN A 286 21.42 4.64 -2.01
C ASN A 286 20.51 5.40 -1.03
N ILE A 287 20.60 5.11 0.27
CA ILE A 287 19.87 5.86 1.31
C ILE A 287 20.32 7.32 1.30
N TYR A 288 21.64 7.58 1.27
CA TYR A 288 22.19 8.95 1.22
C TYR A 288 21.72 9.68 -0.03
N ALA A 289 21.90 9.07 -1.20
CA ALA A 289 21.47 9.61 -2.50
C ALA A 289 19.98 10.00 -2.49
N ALA A 290 19.14 9.09 -1.98
CA ALA A 290 17.69 9.32 -1.89
C ALA A 290 17.34 10.48 -0.93
N LEU A 291 18.00 10.60 0.22
CA LEU A 291 17.76 11.69 1.17
C LEU A 291 18.21 13.06 0.64
N CYS A 292 19.22 13.09 -0.24
CA CYS A 292 19.72 14.31 -0.89
C CYS A 292 19.03 14.62 -2.22
N ASP A 293 18.11 13.78 -2.73
CA ASP A 293 17.55 13.89 -4.08
C ASP A 293 18.63 13.93 -5.19
N GLN A 294 19.72 13.16 -5.03
CA GLN A 294 20.82 13.06 -5.99
C GLN A 294 20.96 11.63 -6.55
N THR A 295 21.79 11.48 -7.59
CA THR A 295 22.07 10.16 -8.17
C THR A 295 23.05 9.36 -7.30
N LEU A 296 23.04 8.04 -7.45
CA LEU A 296 24.01 7.16 -6.78
C LEU A 296 25.45 7.52 -7.21
N ASP A 297 25.69 7.79 -8.50
CA ASP A 297 27.02 8.17 -9.02
C ASP A 297 27.54 9.47 -8.40
N ALA A 298 26.67 10.47 -8.21
CA ALA A 298 27.04 11.71 -7.53
C ALA A 298 27.43 11.46 -6.06
N THR A 299 26.70 10.57 -5.38
CA THR A 299 27.02 10.16 -4.01
C THR A 299 28.34 9.41 -3.94
N ILE A 300 28.58 8.47 -4.85
CA ILE A 300 29.84 7.73 -4.94
C ILE A 300 31.00 8.72 -5.14
N ALA A 301 30.88 9.64 -6.10
CA ALA A 301 31.92 10.64 -6.37
C ALA A 301 32.25 11.52 -5.14
N GLN A 302 31.22 11.87 -4.35
CA GLN A 302 31.37 12.67 -3.14
C GLN A 302 32.16 11.94 -2.03
N PHE A 303 32.02 10.62 -1.92
CA PHE A 303 32.59 9.83 -0.83
C PHE A 303 33.67 8.83 -1.28
N ALA A 304 34.10 8.87 -2.54
CA ALA A 304 35.06 7.95 -3.12
C ALA A 304 36.32 7.78 -2.24
N GLY A 305 36.66 6.54 -1.90
CA GLY A 305 37.84 6.20 -1.13
C GLY A 305 37.79 6.56 0.37
N GLN A 306 36.71 7.16 0.86
CA GLN A 306 36.57 7.48 2.27
C GLN A 306 36.26 6.23 3.10
N GLN A 307 36.57 6.31 4.41
CA GLN A 307 36.26 5.26 5.36
C GLN A 307 34.76 5.28 5.74
N PHE A 308 34.16 4.12 5.98
CA PHE A 308 32.78 4.03 6.43
C PHE A 308 32.45 4.80 7.70
N SER A 309 33.41 5.00 8.61
CA SER A 309 33.21 5.79 9.83
C SER A 309 32.85 7.23 9.51
N THR A 310 33.56 7.87 8.58
CA THR A 310 33.28 9.24 8.12
C THR A 310 31.96 9.33 7.39
N PHE A 311 31.72 8.41 6.46
CA PHE A 311 30.47 8.38 5.70
C PHE A 311 29.24 8.13 6.58
N LYS A 312 29.30 7.17 7.53
CA LYS A 312 28.21 6.91 8.45
C LYS A 312 27.85 8.10 9.32
N GLN A 313 28.84 8.90 9.72
CA GLN A 313 28.56 10.14 10.43
C GLN A 313 27.76 11.11 9.55
N ALA A 314 28.21 11.36 8.31
CA ALA A 314 27.49 12.20 7.35
C ALA A 314 26.09 11.69 7.04
N LEU A 315 25.93 10.37 6.89
CA LEU A 315 24.63 9.73 6.68
C LEU A 315 23.71 9.88 7.90
N ALA A 316 24.25 9.74 9.12
CA ALA A 316 23.48 9.91 10.35
C ALA A 316 22.98 11.36 10.48
N ASP A 317 23.87 12.32 10.32
CA ASP A 317 23.53 13.76 10.40
C ASP A 317 22.45 14.12 9.38
N LEU A 318 22.60 13.67 8.14
CA LEU A 318 21.62 13.88 7.08
C LEU A 318 20.27 13.23 7.41
N THR A 319 20.30 11.98 7.87
CA THR A 319 19.07 11.23 8.19
C THR A 319 18.32 11.87 9.36
N VAL A 320 19.03 12.28 10.40
CA VAL A 320 18.45 13.02 11.52
C VAL A 320 17.84 14.33 11.03
N ALA A 321 18.58 15.13 10.27
CA ALA A 321 18.08 16.41 9.74
C ALA A 321 16.79 16.26 8.91
N LYS A 322 16.65 15.16 8.18
CA LYS A 322 15.45 14.89 7.34
C LYS A 322 14.28 14.29 8.13
N LEU A 323 14.53 13.42 9.10
CA LEU A 323 13.48 12.70 9.81
C LEU A 323 13.03 13.37 11.11
N GLU A 324 13.87 14.16 11.77
CA GLU A 324 13.52 14.82 13.03
C GLU A 324 12.28 15.72 12.93
N PRO A 325 12.11 16.57 11.90
CA PRO A 325 10.88 17.36 11.74
C PRO A 325 9.63 16.48 11.59
N ILE A 326 9.75 15.35 10.88
CA ILE A 326 8.65 14.38 10.71
C ILE A 326 8.31 13.75 12.07
N ASN A 327 9.34 13.30 12.79
CA ASN A 327 9.19 12.68 14.10
C ASN A 327 8.52 13.64 15.11
N GLN A 328 8.99 14.89 15.18
CA GLN A 328 8.41 15.91 16.08
C GLN A 328 6.94 16.17 15.76
N ARG A 329 6.59 16.27 14.46
CA ARG A 329 5.21 16.44 14.03
C ARG A 329 4.34 15.23 14.36
N MET A 330 4.87 14.00 14.15
CA MET A 330 4.18 12.76 14.55
C MET A 330 3.91 12.72 16.04
N ARG A 331 4.90 13.04 16.87
CA ARG A 331 4.73 13.08 18.35
C ARG A 331 3.64 14.06 18.76
N ARG A 332 3.60 15.24 18.15
CA ARG A 332 2.56 16.25 18.42
C ARG A 332 1.18 15.73 18.08
N LEU A 333 1.00 15.14 16.88
CA LEU A 333 -0.27 14.56 16.46
C LEU A 333 -0.71 13.40 17.37
N MET A 334 0.21 12.51 17.71
CA MET A 334 -0.08 11.37 18.59
C MET A 334 -0.38 11.77 20.03
N ALA A 335 0.00 12.98 20.46
CA ALA A 335 -0.37 13.54 21.77
C ALA A 335 -1.83 14.03 21.78
N ASP A 336 -2.45 14.29 20.62
CA ASP A 336 -3.88 14.61 20.47
C ASP A 336 -4.56 13.62 19.50
N PRO A 337 -4.89 12.41 19.96
CA PRO A 337 -5.57 11.42 19.11
C PRO A 337 -6.92 11.88 18.56
N ALA A 338 -7.59 12.83 19.25
CA ALA A 338 -8.88 13.36 18.79
C ALA A 338 -8.74 14.22 17.51
N GLU A 339 -7.60 14.90 17.34
CA GLU A 339 -7.28 15.61 16.11
C GLU A 339 -7.18 14.63 14.93
N ILE A 340 -6.47 13.52 15.13
CA ILE A 340 -6.30 12.47 14.09
C ILE A 340 -7.66 11.85 13.73
N ASP A 341 -8.46 11.51 14.75
CA ASP A 341 -9.78 10.89 14.54
C ASP A 341 -10.73 11.84 13.77
N ARG A 342 -10.67 13.16 14.01
CA ARG A 342 -11.41 14.14 13.21
C ARG A 342 -10.95 14.14 11.76
N VAL A 343 -9.65 14.19 11.51
CA VAL A 343 -9.11 14.15 10.13
C VAL A 343 -9.57 12.90 9.40
N LEU A 344 -9.50 11.73 10.03
CA LEU A 344 -9.96 10.48 9.45
C LEU A 344 -11.45 10.52 9.10
N LYS A 345 -12.30 10.96 10.06
CA LYS A 345 -13.75 11.04 9.89
C LYS A 345 -14.15 12.04 8.79
N ASP A 346 -13.58 13.24 8.82
CA ASP A 346 -13.89 14.29 7.84
C ASP A 346 -13.44 13.86 6.43
N SER A 347 -12.28 13.22 6.35
CA SER A 347 -11.77 12.68 5.07
C SER A 347 -12.60 11.51 4.56
N ALA A 348 -13.05 10.61 5.42
CA ALA A 348 -13.94 9.50 5.03
C ALA A 348 -15.29 10.02 4.46
N SER A 349 -15.81 11.14 5.01
CA SER A 349 -17.04 11.76 4.50
C SER A 349 -16.85 12.47 3.15
N ARG A 350 -15.61 12.78 2.77
CA ARG A 350 -15.26 13.45 1.51
C ARG A 350 -14.82 12.45 0.43
N ALA A 351 -14.37 11.29 0.84
CA ALA A 351 -13.99 10.23 -0.06
C ALA A 351 -15.22 9.53 -0.66
#